data_adb496696ef606788e45724c3b768517
#
_entry.id   adb496696ef606788e45724c3b768517
#
_cell.length_a   1.000
_cell.length_b   1.000
_cell.length_c   1.000
_cell.angle_alpha   90.00
_cell.angle_beta   90.00
_cell.angle_gamma   90.00
#
_symmetry.space_group_name_H-M   'P 1'
#
loop_
_entity.id
_entity.type
_entity.pdbx_description
1 polymer ?
#
loop_
_entity_poly.entity_id
_entity_poly.type
_entity_poly.pdbx_seq_one_letter_code
_entity_poly.pdbx_strand_id
1 'polypeptide(L)'
;ERYGSLLSVREDVRVLDCTMRDGGLVNNFEFTDDFVKDLYLANIKAGVDYMEFGYKASKEIFDVNKFGKWKFCDEADIRAIVGDNKTDMKIAVMADVGRTDFRKDIIPKKDSVIDMIRVATYINTIPAAIEMIEDAHEKGYETSVNIMAVSKVQEAELDAGLELLAQSNVDVIYLVDSFGTFYPEQIERLTEKYMNVAKKYNKIIGIHAHNNQQLAFANTIESLARGASFLDATMSG
;
A
#
# COMPACT_ATOMS: atom_id res chain seq x y z
N GLU A 1 -29.91 -16.22 6.74
CA GLU A 1 -29.27 -15.16 5.93
C GLU A 1 -29.45 -13.80 6.63
N ARG A 2 -28.35 -13.02 6.77
CA ARG A 2 -28.36 -11.70 7.44
C ARG A 2 -28.83 -10.56 6.52
N TYR A 3 -28.87 -10.79 5.20
CA TYR A 3 -29.10 -9.76 4.19
C TYR A 3 -30.17 -10.20 3.20
N GLY A 4 -31.00 -9.25 2.79
CA GLY A 4 -31.96 -9.49 1.71
C GLY A 4 -31.28 -9.55 0.33
N SER A 5 -32.02 -9.99 -0.67
CA SER A 5 -31.52 -10.17 -2.05
C SER A 5 -31.07 -8.87 -2.77
N LEU A 6 -31.39 -7.71 -2.20
CA LEU A 6 -30.98 -6.41 -2.75
C LEU A 6 -29.63 -5.92 -2.23
N LEU A 7 -29.04 -6.62 -1.26
CA LEU A 7 -27.72 -6.27 -0.70
C LEU A 7 -26.68 -7.27 -1.20
N SER A 8 -25.58 -6.75 -1.74
CA SER A 8 -24.39 -7.54 -2.05
C SER A 8 -23.34 -7.31 -0.96
N VAL A 9 -22.73 -8.41 -0.52
CA VAL A 9 -21.59 -8.37 0.42
C VAL A 9 -20.33 -8.80 -0.33
N ARG A 10 -19.29 -7.97 -0.24
CA ARG A 10 -17.98 -8.21 -0.83
C ARG A 10 -17.03 -8.69 0.28
N GLU A 11 -16.94 -10.02 0.44
CA GLU A 11 -16.06 -10.64 1.45
C GLU A 11 -14.56 -10.53 1.11
N ASP A 12 -14.25 -10.19 -0.14
CA ASP A 12 -12.89 -10.00 -0.65
C ASP A 12 -12.29 -8.63 -0.32
N VAL A 13 -13.09 -7.69 0.17
CA VAL A 13 -12.63 -6.33 0.49
C VAL A 13 -11.70 -6.33 1.70
N ARG A 14 -10.58 -5.62 1.58
CA ARG A 14 -9.60 -5.38 2.64
C ARG A 14 -9.37 -3.89 2.82
N VAL A 15 -9.30 -3.47 4.05
CA VAL A 15 -8.97 -2.09 4.44
C VAL A 15 -7.56 -2.05 4.99
N LEU A 16 -6.75 -1.15 4.45
CA LEU A 16 -5.39 -0.89 4.91
C LEU A 16 -5.31 0.52 5.49
N ASP A 17 -4.94 0.62 6.77
CA ASP A 17 -4.62 1.90 7.40
C ASP A 17 -3.20 2.34 7.04
N CYS A 18 -3.06 3.50 6.40
CA CYS A 18 -1.78 4.10 6.05
C CYS A 18 -1.52 5.42 6.81
N THR A 19 -2.17 5.64 7.94
CA THR A 19 -2.06 6.87 8.74
C THR A 19 -0.61 7.24 9.04
N MET A 20 0.20 6.29 9.51
CA MET A 20 1.60 6.56 9.85
C MET A 20 2.48 6.75 8.62
N ARG A 21 2.29 5.96 7.57
CA ARG A 21 3.13 6.06 6.38
C ARG A 21 2.89 7.37 5.65
N ASP A 22 1.63 7.75 5.41
CA ASP A 22 1.28 9.01 4.75
C ASP A 22 1.51 10.22 5.68
N GLY A 23 1.01 10.15 6.92
CA GLY A 23 1.17 11.22 7.90
C GLY A 23 2.64 11.50 8.24
N GLY A 24 3.49 10.48 8.19
CA GLY A 24 4.93 10.61 8.42
C GLY A 24 5.64 11.55 7.44
N LEU A 25 5.09 11.75 6.24
CA LEU A 25 5.62 12.72 5.27
C LEU A 25 5.49 14.17 5.75
N VAL A 26 4.58 14.45 6.67
CA VAL A 26 4.33 15.78 7.22
C VAL A 26 5.19 16.07 8.45
N ASN A 27 5.49 15.05 9.28
CA ASN A 27 6.18 15.20 10.56
C ASN A 27 7.53 14.47 10.61
N ASN A 28 8.14 14.15 9.47
CA ASN A 28 9.39 13.39 9.37
C ASN A 28 9.36 12.02 10.09
N PHE A 29 8.20 11.38 10.15
CA PHE A 29 7.99 10.09 10.83
C PHE A 29 8.25 10.12 12.34
N GLU A 30 8.10 11.28 12.95
CA GLU A 30 8.18 11.49 14.40
C GLU A 30 6.82 11.18 15.03
N PHE A 31 6.65 9.93 15.47
CA PHE A 31 5.50 9.46 16.24
C PHE A 31 5.97 8.87 17.56
N THR A 32 5.27 9.17 18.64
CA THR A 32 5.54 8.56 19.95
C THR A 32 5.09 7.10 19.96
N ASP A 33 5.75 6.26 20.74
CA ASP A 33 5.39 4.84 20.86
C ASP A 33 3.97 4.65 21.40
N ASP A 34 3.54 5.52 22.32
CA ASP A 34 2.17 5.51 22.85
C ASP A 34 1.15 5.75 21.73
N PHE A 35 1.37 6.77 20.88
CA PHE A 35 0.49 7.03 19.74
C PHE A 35 0.42 5.82 18.79
N VAL A 36 1.57 5.24 18.44
CA VAL A 36 1.64 4.10 17.54
C VAL A 36 0.94 2.88 18.14
N LYS A 37 1.10 2.66 19.43
CA LYS A 37 0.43 1.58 20.18
C LYS A 37 -1.08 1.78 20.21
N ASP A 38 -1.54 2.98 20.49
CA ASP A 38 -2.97 3.30 20.53
C ASP A 38 -3.60 3.14 19.15
N LEU A 39 -2.93 3.60 18.08
CA LEU A 39 -3.37 3.41 16.70
C LEU A 39 -3.45 1.92 16.32
N TYR A 40 -2.43 1.13 16.68
CA TYR A 40 -2.42 -0.31 16.45
C TYR A 40 -3.62 -1.00 17.12
N LEU A 41 -3.88 -0.70 18.39
CA LEU A 41 -5.01 -1.26 19.12
C LEU A 41 -6.37 -0.79 18.58
N ALA A 42 -6.47 0.48 18.15
CA ALA A 42 -7.67 1.02 17.53
C ALA A 42 -8.00 0.33 16.20
N ASN A 43 -6.99 0.11 15.37
CA ASN A 43 -7.12 -0.60 14.10
C ASN A 43 -7.58 -2.06 14.29
N ILE A 44 -7.02 -2.77 15.26
CA ILE A 44 -7.47 -4.13 15.61
C ILE A 44 -8.95 -4.11 16.03
N LYS A 45 -9.33 -3.19 16.91
CA LYS A 45 -10.71 -3.07 17.40
C LYS A 45 -11.70 -2.70 16.29
N ALA A 46 -11.25 -1.92 15.31
CA ALA A 46 -12.05 -1.52 14.17
C ALA A 46 -12.17 -2.63 13.10
N GLY A 47 -11.39 -3.70 13.19
CA GLY A 47 -11.38 -4.78 12.20
C GLY A 47 -10.65 -4.41 10.91
N VAL A 48 -9.67 -3.50 10.97
CA VAL A 48 -8.79 -3.17 9.84
C VAL A 48 -7.93 -4.38 9.50
N ASP A 49 -7.76 -4.65 8.21
CA ASP A 49 -7.05 -5.86 7.74
C ASP A 49 -5.54 -5.68 7.72
N TYR A 50 -5.05 -4.48 7.42
CA TYR A 50 -3.62 -4.16 7.34
C TYR A 50 -3.33 -2.81 8.00
N MET A 51 -2.19 -2.70 8.70
CA MET A 51 -1.64 -1.43 9.17
C MET A 51 -0.26 -1.21 8.56
N GLU A 52 -0.09 -0.09 7.85
CA GLU A 52 1.19 0.33 7.24
C GLU A 52 1.94 1.25 8.20
N PHE A 53 3.05 0.75 8.75
CA PHE A 53 3.83 1.46 9.77
C PHE A 53 4.70 2.60 9.24
N GLY A 54 5.16 2.49 8.01
CA GLY A 54 6.04 3.48 7.41
C GLY A 54 6.83 2.92 6.25
N TYR A 55 8.10 3.33 6.13
CA TYR A 55 8.98 2.93 5.04
C TYR A 55 10.10 2.00 5.50
N LYS A 56 10.62 1.21 4.58
CA LYS A 56 11.92 0.55 4.64
C LYS A 56 12.98 1.38 3.91
N ALA A 57 13.15 2.65 4.31
CA ALA A 57 14.13 3.53 3.69
C ALA A 57 15.56 3.13 4.07
N SER A 58 16.48 3.24 3.12
CA SER A 58 17.90 2.97 3.37
C SER A 58 18.53 4.04 4.26
N LYS A 59 19.20 3.62 5.34
CA LYS A 59 19.96 4.49 6.25
C LYS A 59 21.23 5.05 5.60
N GLU A 60 21.64 4.53 4.46
CA GLU A 60 22.75 5.07 3.67
C GLU A 60 22.32 6.29 2.84
N ILE A 61 21.02 6.42 2.55
CA ILE A 61 20.41 7.52 1.77
C ILE A 61 19.81 8.57 2.71
N PHE A 62 19.15 8.13 3.78
CA PHE A 62 18.42 8.99 4.71
C PHE A 62 19.12 9.08 6.06
N ASP A 63 19.33 10.30 6.53
CA ASP A 63 19.97 10.57 7.81
C ASP A 63 19.04 10.20 8.98
N VAL A 64 19.44 9.24 9.79
CA VAL A 64 18.71 8.76 10.98
C VAL A 64 18.46 9.84 12.04
N ASN A 65 19.20 10.96 12.00
CA ASN A 65 19.03 12.08 12.91
C ASN A 65 17.98 13.10 12.41
N LYS A 66 17.51 12.96 11.16
CA LYS A 66 16.54 13.86 10.55
C LYS A 66 15.15 13.27 10.45
N PHE A 67 15.03 11.95 10.61
CA PHE A 67 13.78 11.23 10.47
C PHE A 67 13.55 10.31 11.66
N GLY A 68 12.31 10.22 12.09
CA GLY A 68 11.88 9.25 13.09
C GLY A 68 12.05 7.80 12.63
N LYS A 69 12.07 6.88 13.57
CA LYS A 69 12.33 5.44 13.34
C LYS A 69 11.37 4.77 12.35
N TRP A 70 10.16 5.32 12.17
CA TRP A 70 9.15 4.80 11.24
C TRP A 70 9.45 5.10 9.76
N LYS A 71 10.47 5.92 9.48
CA LYS A 71 11.07 6.04 8.14
C LYS A 71 11.82 4.77 7.75
N PHE A 72 12.34 4.03 8.73
CA PHE A 72 13.19 2.86 8.53
C PHE A 72 12.50 1.54 8.89
N CYS A 73 11.51 1.59 9.79
CA CYS A 73 10.73 0.44 10.24
C CYS A 73 11.60 -0.78 10.59
N ASP A 74 12.60 -0.59 11.47
CA ASP A 74 13.42 -1.71 11.92
C ASP A 74 12.55 -2.75 12.64
N GLU A 75 12.88 -4.03 12.52
CA GLU A 75 12.12 -5.12 13.13
C GLU A 75 11.95 -4.95 14.64
N ALA A 76 13.00 -4.48 15.34
CA ALA A 76 12.96 -4.24 16.78
C ALA A 76 11.94 -3.17 17.17
N ASP A 77 11.82 -2.10 16.37
CA ASP A 77 10.87 -1.02 16.62
C ASP A 77 9.42 -1.47 16.39
N ILE A 78 9.16 -2.22 15.33
CA ILE A 78 7.83 -2.77 15.07
C ILE A 78 7.47 -3.78 16.18
N ARG A 79 8.37 -4.70 16.53
CA ARG A 79 8.15 -5.69 17.59
C ARG A 79 7.93 -5.05 18.97
N ALA A 80 8.53 -3.90 19.25
CA ALA A 80 8.27 -3.17 20.50
C ALA A 80 6.80 -2.75 20.63
N ILE A 81 6.10 -2.52 19.51
CA ILE A 81 4.68 -2.16 19.47
C ILE A 81 3.78 -3.40 19.42
N VAL A 82 4.03 -4.31 18.49
CA VAL A 82 3.10 -5.41 18.14
C VAL A 82 3.46 -6.76 18.75
N GLY A 83 4.66 -6.89 19.33
CA GLY A 83 5.19 -8.19 19.74
C GLY A 83 5.35 -9.12 18.54
N ASP A 84 4.83 -10.35 18.65
CA ASP A 84 4.78 -11.31 17.53
C ASP A 84 3.50 -11.16 16.68
N ASN A 85 2.75 -10.10 16.88
CA ASN A 85 1.47 -9.82 16.23
C ASN A 85 0.56 -11.06 16.11
N LYS A 86 0.01 -11.50 17.23
CA LYS A 86 -0.93 -12.65 17.29
C LYS A 86 -2.37 -12.27 16.95
N THR A 87 -2.58 -11.24 16.15
CA THR A 87 -3.89 -10.74 15.72
C THR A 87 -4.12 -11.08 14.25
N ASP A 88 -5.36 -10.96 13.79
CA ASP A 88 -5.69 -11.15 12.37
C ASP A 88 -5.23 -9.97 11.49
N MET A 89 -4.93 -8.81 12.09
CA MET A 89 -4.44 -7.64 11.36
C MET A 89 -2.99 -7.84 10.92
N LYS A 90 -2.73 -7.70 9.63
CA LYS A 90 -1.41 -7.84 9.04
C LYS A 90 -0.62 -6.53 9.09
N ILE A 91 0.70 -6.64 9.11
CA ILE A 91 1.64 -5.52 9.15
C ILE A 91 2.20 -5.28 7.75
N ALA A 92 2.14 -4.03 7.29
CA ALA A 92 2.70 -3.61 6.02
C ALA A 92 3.73 -2.50 6.19
N VAL A 93 4.66 -2.42 5.25
CA VAL A 93 5.60 -1.31 5.09
C VAL A 93 5.78 -1.00 3.61
N MET A 94 6.12 0.26 3.30
CA MET A 94 6.41 0.68 1.93
C MET A 94 7.91 0.67 1.66
N ALA A 95 8.28 0.30 0.45
CA ALA A 95 9.64 0.29 -0.05
C ALA A 95 9.70 1.01 -1.40
N ASP A 96 10.37 2.16 -1.44
CA ASP A 96 10.48 2.97 -2.66
C ASP A 96 11.63 2.49 -3.52
N VAL A 97 11.36 2.34 -4.82
CA VAL A 97 12.41 2.06 -5.81
C VAL A 97 13.47 3.17 -5.77
N GLY A 98 14.74 2.77 -5.65
CA GLY A 98 15.88 3.69 -5.57
C GLY A 98 16.10 4.36 -4.20
N ARG A 99 15.25 4.05 -3.20
CA ARG A 99 15.36 4.61 -1.84
C ARG A 99 15.40 3.54 -0.74
N THR A 100 15.23 2.29 -1.12
CA THR A 100 15.33 1.11 -0.26
C THR A 100 16.42 0.19 -0.83
N ASP A 101 17.39 -0.21 -0.03
CA ASP A 101 18.24 -1.35 -0.38
C ASP A 101 17.52 -2.64 -0.01
N PHE A 102 16.64 -3.10 -0.91
CA PHE A 102 15.72 -4.19 -0.61
C PHE A 102 16.42 -5.52 -0.32
N ARG A 103 17.61 -5.74 -0.86
CA ARG A 103 18.37 -6.96 -0.58
C ARG A 103 18.91 -7.00 0.85
N LYS A 104 19.21 -5.83 1.42
CA LYS A 104 19.77 -5.66 2.76
C LYS A 104 18.69 -5.31 3.80
N ASP A 105 17.80 -4.37 3.46
CA ASP A 105 16.85 -3.79 4.43
C ASP A 105 15.60 -4.66 4.63
N ILE A 106 15.28 -5.54 3.67
CA ILE A 106 14.15 -6.48 3.75
C ILE A 106 14.69 -7.89 4.04
N ILE A 107 14.53 -8.33 5.29
CA ILE A 107 14.94 -9.66 5.74
C ILE A 107 13.91 -10.73 5.33
N PRO A 108 14.23 -12.04 5.37
CA PRO A 108 13.27 -13.10 5.09
C PRO A 108 12.03 -13.02 6.01
N LYS A 109 10.83 -13.29 5.47
CA LYS A 109 9.56 -13.25 6.20
C LYS A 109 9.55 -14.07 7.49
N LYS A 110 10.20 -15.23 7.49
CA LYS A 110 10.28 -16.12 8.67
C LYS A 110 10.92 -15.44 9.90
N ASP A 111 11.71 -14.40 9.69
CA ASP A 111 12.43 -13.66 10.72
C ASP A 111 11.75 -12.30 11.03
N SER A 112 10.67 -11.97 10.32
CA SER A 112 9.98 -10.68 10.36
C SER A 112 8.54 -10.80 10.85
N VAL A 113 8.05 -9.75 11.53
CA VAL A 113 6.62 -9.58 11.85
C VAL A 113 5.84 -8.88 10.73
N ILE A 114 6.54 -8.34 9.73
CA ILE A 114 5.93 -7.73 8.56
C ILE A 114 5.33 -8.83 7.68
N ASP A 115 4.14 -8.57 7.13
CA ASP A 115 3.42 -9.52 6.27
C ASP A 115 3.45 -9.09 4.80
N MET A 116 3.40 -7.79 4.53
CA MET A 116 3.33 -7.23 3.17
C MET A 116 4.40 -6.17 2.93
N ILE A 117 5.09 -6.28 1.80
CA ILE A 117 5.97 -5.23 1.25
C ILE A 117 5.21 -4.50 0.14
N ARG A 118 5.03 -3.19 0.30
CA ARG A 118 4.36 -2.32 -0.66
C ARG A 118 5.41 -1.55 -1.46
N VAL A 119 5.63 -1.94 -2.70
CA VAL A 119 6.62 -1.31 -3.58
C VAL A 119 6.03 -0.06 -4.21
N ALA A 120 6.70 1.09 -4.05
CA ALA A 120 6.32 2.32 -4.73
C ALA A 120 7.29 2.60 -5.89
N THR A 121 6.73 2.90 -7.06
CA THR A 121 7.46 3.12 -8.30
C THR A 121 6.82 4.20 -9.15
N TYR A 122 7.62 4.80 -10.03
CA TYR A 122 7.10 5.57 -11.16
C TYR A 122 7.08 4.71 -12.41
N ILE A 123 6.36 5.15 -13.45
CA ILE A 123 6.19 4.39 -14.69
C ILE A 123 7.52 4.02 -15.34
N ASN A 124 8.51 4.91 -15.28
CA ASN A 124 9.84 4.73 -15.88
C ASN A 124 10.78 3.84 -15.06
N THR A 125 10.40 3.41 -13.86
CA THR A 125 11.21 2.54 -12.98
C THR A 125 10.56 1.18 -12.71
N ILE A 126 9.56 0.80 -13.48
CA ILE A 126 8.85 -0.49 -13.36
C ILE A 126 9.80 -1.70 -13.39
N PRO A 127 10.82 -1.80 -14.26
CA PRO A 127 11.74 -2.94 -14.23
C PRO A 127 12.43 -3.13 -12.86
N ALA A 128 12.88 -2.04 -12.23
CA ALA A 128 13.47 -2.09 -10.90
C ALA A 128 12.42 -2.43 -9.81
N ALA A 129 11.18 -1.98 -9.98
CA ALA A 129 10.08 -2.37 -9.09
C ALA A 129 9.81 -3.87 -9.17
N ILE A 130 9.85 -4.47 -10.35
CA ILE A 130 9.68 -5.91 -10.53
C ILE A 130 10.80 -6.68 -9.81
N GLU A 131 12.06 -6.25 -9.92
CA GLU A 131 13.15 -6.89 -9.17
C GLU A 131 12.90 -6.87 -7.65
N MET A 132 12.40 -5.76 -7.12
CA MET A 132 12.06 -5.64 -5.70
C MET A 132 10.85 -6.50 -5.32
N ILE A 133 9.84 -6.58 -6.16
CA ILE A 133 8.66 -7.45 -5.97
C ILE A 133 9.09 -8.92 -5.93
N GLU A 134 9.90 -9.36 -6.89
CA GLU A 134 10.35 -10.75 -6.96
C GLU A 134 11.21 -11.12 -5.75
N ASP A 135 12.14 -10.25 -5.32
CA ASP A 135 12.95 -10.47 -4.11
C ASP A 135 12.05 -10.58 -2.86
N ALA A 136 11.05 -9.70 -2.70
CA ALA A 136 10.12 -9.77 -1.58
C ALA A 136 9.24 -11.04 -1.61
N HIS A 137 8.76 -11.42 -2.80
CA HIS A 137 8.02 -12.65 -3.00
C HIS A 137 8.85 -13.89 -2.65
N GLU A 138 10.10 -13.99 -3.13
CA GLU A 138 11.02 -15.09 -2.81
C GLU A 138 11.34 -15.16 -1.31
N LYS A 139 11.36 -14.02 -0.62
CA LYS A 139 11.51 -13.95 0.85
C LYS A 139 10.25 -14.36 1.61
N GLY A 140 9.12 -14.57 0.92
CA GLY A 140 7.86 -15.07 1.48
C GLY A 140 6.84 -14.02 1.88
N TYR A 141 6.99 -12.77 1.44
CA TYR A 141 6.06 -11.68 1.70
C TYR A 141 4.88 -11.66 0.71
N GLU A 142 3.73 -11.18 1.18
CA GLU A 142 2.72 -10.60 0.30
C GLU A 142 3.29 -9.31 -0.33
N THR A 143 2.92 -9.04 -1.57
CA THR A 143 3.45 -7.87 -2.30
C THR A 143 2.37 -7.02 -2.91
N SER A 144 2.56 -5.71 -2.88
CA SER A 144 1.77 -4.78 -3.66
C SER A 144 2.66 -3.79 -4.41
N VAL A 145 2.13 -3.15 -5.43
CA VAL A 145 2.82 -2.08 -6.15
C VAL A 145 1.92 -0.86 -6.31
N ASN A 146 2.47 0.30 -5.98
CA ASN A 146 1.86 1.61 -6.13
C ASN A 146 2.54 2.35 -7.29
N ILE A 147 1.83 2.57 -8.41
CA ILE A 147 2.35 3.39 -9.50
C ILE A 147 2.04 4.85 -9.19
N MET A 148 3.09 5.62 -8.90
CA MET A 148 2.99 7.02 -8.52
C MET A 148 2.77 7.93 -9.71
N ALA A 149 2.10 9.07 -9.50
CA ALA A 149 1.90 10.15 -10.47
C ALA A 149 1.26 9.71 -11.81
N VAL A 150 0.32 8.77 -11.74
CA VAL A 150 -0.37 8.21 -12.92
C VAL A 150 -1.03 9.29 -13.79
N SER A 151 -1.49 10.41 -13.18
CA SER A 151 -2.09 11.53 -13.92
C SER A 151 -1.14 12.23 -14.91
N LYS A 152 0.16 11.98 -14.82
CA LYS A 152 1.20 12.54 -15.70
C LYS A 152 1.71 11.54 -16.74
N VAL A 153 1.20 10.33 -16.74
CA VAL A 153 1.66 9.22 -17.60
C VAL A 153 0.87 9.19 -18.90
N GLN A 154 1.53 8.89 -20.01
CA GLN A 154 0.84 8.63 -21.27
C GLN A 154 0.10 7.29 -21.19
N GLU A 155 -1.08 7.20 -21.80
CA GLU A 155 -1.94 6.02 -21.69
C GLU A 155 -1.26 4.74 -22.18
N ALA A 156 -0.53 4.79 -23.29
CA ALA A 156 0.19 3.64 -23.82
C ALA A 156 1.34 3.16 -22.91
N GLU A 157 2.00 4.09 -22.22
CA GLU A 157 3.02 3.74 -21.22
C GLU A 157 2.42 3.08 -20.00
N LEU A 158 1.26 3.57 -19.54
CA LEU A 158 0.52 2.96 -18.43
C LEU A 158 0.08 1.54 -18.80
N ASP A 159 -0.47 1.33 -19.99
CA ASP A 159 -0.90 0.02 -20.46
C ASP A 159 0.28 -0.98 -20.49
N ALA A 160 1.41 -0.57 -21.03
CA ALA A 160 2.60 -1.41 -21.05
C ALA A 160 3.14 -1.70 -19.66
N GLY A 161 3.15 -0.70 -18.76
CA GLY A 161 3.59 -0.85 -17.38
C GLY A 161 2.69 -1.79 -16.58
N LEU A 162 1.38 -1.67 -16.71
CA LEU A 162 0.42 -2.56 -16.05
C LEU A 162 0.58 -4.00 -16.51
N GLU A 163 0.76 -4.23 -17.81
CA GLU A 163 0.98 -5.57 -18.37
C GLU A 163 2.25 -6.22 -17.81
N LEU A 164 3.36 -5.46 -17.72
CA LEU A 164 4.62 -5.95 -17.15
C LEU A 164 4.47 -6.29 -15.66
N LEU A 165 3.84 -5.42 -14.88
CA LEU A 165 3.62 -5.65 -13.45
C LEU A 165 2.70 -6.85 -13.21
N ALA A 166 1.66 -7.00 -14.00
CA ALA A 166 0.72 -8.11 -13.86
C ALA A 166 1.34 -9.48 -14.20
N GLN A 167 2.38 -9.51 -15.01
CA GLN A 167 3.15 -10.73 -15.31
C GLN A 167 4.11 -11.12 -14.18
N SER A 168 4.41 -10.21 -13.25
CA SER A 168 5.26 -10.48 -12.09
C SER A 168 4.51 -11.24 -10.97
N ASN A 169 5.21 -11.58 -9.91
CA ASN A 169 4.63 -12.21 -8.72
C ASN A 169 3.94 -11.21 -7.76
N VAL A 170 3.62 -9.98 -8.22
CA VAL A 170 2.85 -9.04 -7.41
C VAL A 170 1.44 -9.56 -7.12
N ASP A 171 0.96 -9.39 -5.90
CA ASP A 171 -0.40 -9.79 -5.51
C ASP A 171 -1.41 -8.68 -5.79
N VAL A 172 -1.08 -7.43 -5.45
CA VAL A 172 -1.98 -6.28 -5.54
C VAL A 172 -1.35 -5.14 -6.33
N ILE A 173 -2.07 -4.62 -7.32
CA ILE A 173 -1.67 -3.42 -8.09
C ILE A 173 -2.58 -2.27 -7.67
N TYR A 174 -1.97 -1.18 -7.16
CA TYR A 174 -2.70 -0.02 -6.66
C TYR A 174 -2.82 1.08 -7.71
N LEU A 175 -4.05 1.54 -7.92
CA LEU A 175 -4.34 2.82 -8.55
C LEU A 175 -4.13 3.93 -7.51
N VAL A 176 -3.23 4.88 -7.79
CA VAL A 176 -2.87 5.95 -6.87
C VAL A 176 -3.22 7.31 -7.46
N ASP A 177 -4.10 8.05 -6.79
CA ASP A 177 -4.32 9.48 -7.05
C ASP A 177 -3.33 10.31 -6.22
N SER A 178 -2.08 10.39 -6.70
CA SER A 178 -0.96 11.02 -5.97
C SER A 178 -1.17 12.49 -5.65
N PHE A 179 -1.94 13.21 -6.46
CA PHE A 179 -2.17 14.65 -6.32
C PHE A 179 -3.57 14.99 -5.80
N GLY A 180 -4.42 13.99 -5.58
CA GLY A 180 -5.80 14.19 -5.18
C GLY A 180 -6.60 15.00 -6.20
N THR A 181 -6.34 14.79 -7.50
CA THR A 181 -6.88 15.60 -8.60
C THR A 181 -7.86 14.87 -9.49
N PHE A 182 -8.07 13.58 -9.31
CA PHE A 182 -9.02 12.81 -10.08
C PHE A 182 -10.45 13.04 -9.63
N TYR A 183 -11.33 13.17 -10.61
CA TYR A 183 -12.77 13.08 -10.41
C TYR A 183 -13.26 11.64 -10.55
N PRO A 184 -14.46 11.32 -10.06
CA PRO A 184 -14.98 9.95 -10.09
C PRO A 184 -14.99 9.31 -11.49
N GLU A 185 -15.30 10.05 -12.55
CA GLU A 185 -15.31 9.54 -13.92
C GLU A 185 -13.91 9.09 -14.40
N GLN A 186 -12.86 9.78 -13.92
CA GLN A 186 -11.48 9.40 -14.23
C GLN A 186 -11.08 8.15 -13.45
N ILE A 187 -11.48 8.05 -12.18
CA ILE A 187 -11.28 6.85 -11.35
C ILE A 187 -12.01 5.65 -11.94
N GLU A 188 -13.25 5.81 -12.42
CA GLU A 188 -14.01 4.78 -13.13
C GLU A 188 -13.18 4.21 -14.30
N ARG A 189 -12.76 5.06 -15.23
CA ARG A 189 -11.99 4.65 -16.41
C ARG A 189 -10.66 3.99 -16.07
N LEU A 190 -9.93 4.55 -15.11
CA LEU A 190 -8.64 4.00 -14.68
C LEU A 190 -8.83 2.67 -13.95
N THR A 191 -9.83 2.55 -13.07
CA THR A 191 -10.11 1.28 -12.39
C THR A 191 -10.48 0.19 -13.39
N GLU A 192 -11.30 0.48 -14.39
CA GLU A 192 -11.64 -0.47 -15.46
C GLU A 192 -10.41 -0.92 -16.24
N LYS A 193 -9.49 0.01 -16.56
CA LYS A 193 -8.22 -0.28 -17.21
C LYS A 193 -7.37 -1.25 -16.37
N TYR A 194 -7.19 -0.96 -15.08
CA TYR A 194 -6.46 -1.82 -14.15
C TYR A 194 -7.14 -3.19 -14.00
N MET A 195 -8.46 -3.23 -13.87
CA MET A 195 -9.24 -4.45 -13.74
C MET A 195 -9.15 -5.35 -14.97
N ASN A 196 -9.08 -4.78 -16.17
CA ASN A 196 -8.93 -5.56 -17.41
C ASN A 196 -7.61 -6.35 -17.41
N VAL A 197 -6.51 -5.73 -16.96
CA VAL A 197 -5.21 -6.40 -16.82
C VAL A 197 -5.25 -7.39 -15.65
N ALA A 198 -5.80 -6.99 -14.51
CA ALA A 198 -5.90 -7.83 -13.31
C ALA A 198 -6.64 -9.15 -13.60
N LYS A 199 -7.77 -9.10 -14.28
CA LYS A 199 -8.55 -10.31 -14.66
C LYS A 199 -7.75 -11.28 -15.53
N LYS A 200 -6.94 -10.75 -16.45
CA LYS A 200 -6.11 -11.58 -17.35
C LYS A 200 -5.04 -12.35 -16.58
N TYR A 201 -4.48 -11.79 -15.51
CA TYR A 201 -3.36 -12.35 -14.75
C TYR A 201 -3.74 -12.75 -13.31
N ASN A 202 -5.02 -12.74 -12.97
CA ASN A 202 -5.53 -13.07 -11.64
C ASN A 202 -4.88 -12.22 -10.54
N LYS A 203 -4.83 -10.89 -10.76
CA LYS A 203 -4.31 -9.92 -9.79
C LYS A 203 -5.45 -9.19 -9.08
N ILE A 204 -5.14 -8.64 -7.92
CA ILE A 204 -6.04 -7.81 -7.12
C ILE A 204 -5.74 -6.33 -7.41
N ILE A 205 -6.78 -5.50 -7.45
CA ILE A 205 -6.63 -4.04 -7.59
C ILE A 205 -6.94 -3.36 -6.26
N GLY A 206 -6.06 -2.44 -5.90
CA GLY A 206 -6.23 -1.53 -4.78
C GLY A 206 -6.42 -0.08 -5.24
N ILE A 207 -6.93 0.76 -4.34
CA ILE A 207 -7.07 2.20 -4.53
C ILE A 207 -6.45 2.96 -3.37
N HIS A 208 -5.63 3.97 -3.69
CA HIS A 208 -5.11 4.96 -2.76
C HIS A 208 -5.42 6.36 -3.29
N ALA A 209 -6.41 7.02 -2.70
CA ALA A 209 -6.91 8.31 -3.13
C ALA A 209 -6.58 9.39 -2.10
N HIS A 210 -5.93 10.49 -2.55
CA HIS A 210 -5.71 11.67 -1.73
C HIS A 210 -6.92 12.60 -1.71
N ASN A 211 -7.06 13.36 -0.62
CA ASN A 211 -8.28 14.12 -0.31
C ASN A 211 -8.16 15.63 -0.59
N ASN A 212 -7.28 16.04 -1.48
CA ASN A 212 -7.04 17.47 -1.77
C ASN A 212 -8.30 18.21 -2.26
N GLN A 213 -9.18 17.52 -2.98
CA GLN A 213 -10.48 18.05 -3.45
C GLN A 213 -11.67 17.52 -2.63
N GLN A 214 -11.43 16.87 -1.49
CA GLN A 214 -12.44 16.21 -0.67
C GLN A 214 -13.20 15.10 -1.41
N LEU A 215 -12.57 14.45 -2.37
CA LEU A 215 -13.15 13.38 -3.19
C LEU A 215 -12.56 11.99 -2.89
N ALA A 216 -11.61 11.85 -1.95
CA ALA A 216 -10.97 10.57 -1.68
C ALA A 216 -11.97 9.46 -1.35
N PHE A 217 -12.95 9.74 -0.49
CA PHE A 217 -13.98 8.77 -0.12
C PHE A 217 -14.83 8.38 -1.34
N ALA A 218 -15.33 9.37 -2.10
CA ALA A 218 -16.14 9.13 -3.30
C ALA A 218 -15.35 8.32 -4.35
N ASN A 219 -14.09 8.68 -4.60
CA ASN A 219 -13.22 7.99 -5.52
C ASN A 219 -12.91 6.55 -5.08
N THR A 220 -12.73 6.32 -3.78
CA THR A 220 -12.54 4.98 -3.21
C THR A 220 -13.78 4.12 -3.42
N ILE A 221 -14.97 4.65 -3.17
CA ILE A 221 -16.25 3.94 -3.39
C ILE A 221 -16.46 3.65 -4.88
N GLU A 222 -16.14 4.60 -5.78
CA GLU A 222 -16.24 4.39 -7.23
C GLU A 222 -15.32 3.24 -7.68
N SER A 223 -14.06 3.24 -7.22
CA SER A 223 -13.12 2.17 -7.54
C SER A 223 -13.57 0.81 -6.99
N LEU A 224 -14.10 0.79 -5.75
CA LEU A 224 -14.69 -0.41 -5.13
C LEU A 224 -15.86 -0.95 -5.98
N ALA A 225 -16.75 -0.09 -6.43
CA ALA A 225 -17.88 -0.46 -7.27
C ALA A 225 -17.46 -1.09 -8.61
N ARG A 226 -16.27 -0.70 -9.13
CA ARG A 226 -15.67 -1.23 -10.37
C ARG A 226 -14.82 -2.48 -10.17
N GLY A 227 -14.59 -2.92 -8.94
CA GLY A 227 -13.92 -4.19 -8.66
C GLY A 227 -12.63 -4.10 -7.85
N ALA A 228 -12.15 -2.91 -7.48
CA ALA A 228 -11.08 -2.81 -6.52
C ALA A 228 -11.51 -3.43 -5.19
N SER A 229 -10.58 -4.09 -4.50
CA SER A 229 -10.89 -4.76 -3.24
C SER A 229 -9.90 -4.45 -2.11
N PHE A 230 -8.78 -3.79 -2.40
CA PHE A 230 -7.90 -3.22 -1.37
C PHE A 230 -8.11 -1.71 -1.29
N LEU A 231 -8.49 -1.22 -0.12
CA LEU A 231 -8.86 0.17 0.10
C LEU A 231 -7.92 0.78 1.13
N ASP A 232 -7.12 1.76 0.73
CA ASP A 232 -6.30 2.53 1.65
C ASP A 232 -7.14 3.59 2.36
N ALA A 233 -6.90 3.77 3.64
CA ALA A 233 -7.56 4.75 4.48
C ALA A 233 -6.60 5.35 5.51
N THR A 234 -6.96 6.50 6.07
CA THR A 234 -6.26 7.14 7.18
C THR A 234 -7.24 7.56 8.26
N MET A 235 -6.77 7.73 9.50
CA MET A 235 -7.60 8.22 10.62
C MET A 235 -8.03 9.67 10.43
N SER A 236 -7.25 10.44 9.67
CA SER A 236 -7.55 11.85 9.35
C SER A 236 -7.06 12.10 7.93
N GLY A 237 -7.97 12.34 7.03
CA GLY A 237 -7.76 12.41 5.58
C GLY A 237 -6.83 13.50 5.08
#